data_22996712dfee803313d73e96d65165f6
#
_entry.id   22996712dfee803313d73e96d65165f6
#
_cell.length_a   1.000
_cell.length_b   1.000
_cell.length_c   1.000
_cell.angle_alpha   90.00
_cell.angle_beta   90.00
_cell.angle_gamma   90.00
#
_symmetry.space_group_name_H-M   'P 1'
#
loop_
_entity.id
_entity.type
_entity.pdbx_description
1 polymer ?
#
loop_
_entity_poly.entity_id
_entity_poly.type
_entity_poly.pdbx_seq_one_letter_code
_entity_poly.pdbx_strand_id
1 'polypeptide(L)'
;MFLKVIEWAETSPDAVVWKYPIGKNTIERGSSLTVREGQAAVFCDKGRMADVFGPGMYKLDTDTLPVLTRLLSWKYAFEKPFKSEIYFISTRQFTGLKWGTATPVIVRDADYGAVRLRAYGTYSFRVTDPYVFMKELSGARSSFVTQDITDHLRSLIVTMLSDALGESGVPALDLSANLVEVGDSVKNSLDKRLASIGVQLGDFRFESVSLPPELEKALDENARLNMMRGNIDVYTQMAQADAMKEAAKNAGGGVGSMMGAGLGMGMGMHMANAFGTQPKKETRGGGAFCPACGAAVSPNAKFCPECGKSLLRACPACGAALSANAKFCPECGQKL
;
A
#
# COMPACT_ATOMS: atom_id res chain seq x y z
N MET A 1 -33.54 15.19 50.61
CA MET A 1 -32.43 14.34 50.16
C MET A 1 -32.46 14.35 48.64
N PHE A 2 -31.57 15.09 47.98
CA PHE A 2 -31.59 15.19 46.52
C PHE A 2 -30.89 13.95 45.98
N LEU A 3 -31.60 13.12 45.23
CA LEU A 3 -31.04 12.00 44.49
C LEU A 3 -29.97 12.51 43.51
N LYS A 4 -28.74 12.05 43.66
CA LYS A 4 -27.62 12.47 42.81
C LYS A 4 -27.65 11.68 41.52
N VAL A 5 -27.72 12.38 40.40
CA VAL A 5 -27.56 11.77 39.07
C VAL A 5 -26.06 11.73 38.72
N ILE A 6 -25.57 10.56 38.40
CA ILE A 6 -24.21 10.29 37.98
C ILE A 6 -24.25 10.06 36.47
N GLU A 7 -23.71 10.98 35.70
CA GLU A 7 -23.67 10.91 34.24
C GLU A 7 -22.42 11.58 33.69
N TRP A 8 -22.09 11.27 32.50
CA TRP A 8 -21.01 11.92 31.75
C TRP A 8 -21.56 12.61 30.51
N ALA A 9 -21.44 13.95 30.48
CA ALA A 9 -21.58 14.71 29.25
C ALA A 9 -20.20 14.88 28.65
N GLU A 10 -19.92 14.20 27.51
CA GLU A 10 -18.65 14.31 26.83
C GLU A 10 -18.42 15.74 26.36
N THR A 11 -17.44 16.42 26.93
CA THR A 11 -17.06 17.79 26.58
C THR A 11 -15.90 17.87 25.59
N SER A 12 -15.13 16.78 25.47
CA SER A 12 -13.99 16.69 24.56
C SER A 12 -14.20 15.56 23.55
N PRO A 13 -13.98 15.81 22.26
CA PRO A 13 -14.07 14.76 21.24
C PRO A 13 -12.99 13.67 21.39
N ASP A 14 -11.92 13.95 22.11
CA ASP A 14 -10.77 13.05 22.27
C ASP A 14 -10.81 12.25 23.59
N ALA A 15 -11.80 12.50 24.45
CA ALA A 15 -11.90 11.80 25.72
C ALA A 15 -12.34 10.35 25.52
N VAL A 16 -11.50 9.42 25.95
CA VAL A 16 -11.78 7.98 25.94
C VAL A 16 -12.25 7.51 27.29
N VAL A 17 -11.59 7.94 28.38
CA VAL A 17 -11.97 7.61 29.76
C VAL A 17 -12.06 8.87 30.59
N TRP A 18 -13.08 8.91 31.41
CA TRP A 18 -13.28 9.98 32.37
C TRP A 18 -13.77 9.42 33.72
N LYS A 19 -13.04 9.75 34.77
CA LYS A 19 -13.41 9.40 36.14
C LYS A 19 -14.41 10.40 36.67
N TYR A 20 -15.55 9.91 37.11
CA TYR A 20 -16.55 10.76 37.75
C TYR A 20 -16.02 11.37 39.08
N PRO A 21 -16.08 12.70 39.26
CA PRO A 21 -15.60 13.36 40.48
C PRO A 21 -16.57 13.11 41.64
N ILE A 22 -16.30 12.07 42.43
CA ILE A 22 -17.10 11.74 43.60
C ILE A 22 -16.62 12.61 44.75
N GLY A 23 -17.47 13.54 45.18
CA GLY A 23 -17.23 14.34 46.41
C GLY A 23 -17.17 13.43 47.63
N LYS A 24 -16.09 13.56 48.41
CA LYS A 24 -15.82 12.71 49.59
C LYS A 24 -15.69 11.20 49.30
N ASN A 25 -15.51 10.80 48.03
CA ASN A 25 -15.38 9.41 47.59
C ASN A 25 -16.53 8.46 48.03
N THR A 26 -17.74 8.99 48.22
CA THR A 26 -18.91 8.19 48.62
C THR A 26 -20.05 8.37 47.62
N ILE A 27 -20.57 7.24 47.16
CA ILE A 27 -21.80 7.21 46.36
C ILE A 27 -22.98 7.05 47.34
N GLU A 28 -23.93 7.95 47.28
CA GLU A 28 -25.13 7.88 48.12
C GLU A 28 -26.08 6.79 47.62
N ARG A 29 -26.64 6.02 48.53
CA ARG A 29 -27.63 4.99 48.23
C ARG A 29 -28.84 5.61 47.53
N GLY A 30 -29.30 4.97 46.44
CA GLY A 30 -30.40 5.46 45.62
C GLY A 30 -29.99 6.51 44.58
N SER A 31 -28.70 6.81 44.43
CA SER A 31 -28.19 7.59 43.28
C SER A 31 -28.53 6.88 41.96
N SER A 32 -28.79 7.66 40.93
CA SER A 32 -29.03 7.16 39.56
C SER A 32 -27.78 7.27 38.73
N LEU A 33 -27.35 6.15 38.14
CA LEU A 33 -26.29 6.11 37.12
C LEU A 33 -26.93 6.11 35.74
N THR A 34 -26.66 7.13 34.94
CA THR A 34 -27.11 7.22 33.56
C THR A 34 -25.91 7.01 32.63
N VAL A 35 -25.94 5.96 31.82
CA VAL A 35 -24.97 5.65 30.80
C VAL A 35 -25.65 5.89 29.45
N ARG A 36 -25.08 6.77 28.64
CA ARG A 36 -25.65 7.14 27.34
C ARG A 36 -25.20 6.13 26.25
N GLU A 37 -25.91 6.13 25.13
CA GLU A 37 -25.48 5.40 23.95
C GLU A 37 -24.05 5.82 23.55
N GLY A 38 -23.23 4.84 23.17
CA GLY A 38 -21.81 5.08 22.89
C GLY A 38 -20.92 5.24 24.12
N GLN A 39 -21.44 4.93 25.32
CA GLN A 39 -20.69 4.93 26.58
C GLN A 39 -20.84 3.61 27.31
N ALA A 40 -19.88 3.33 28.17
CA ALA A 40 -19.98 2.33 29.23
C ALA A 40 -19.47 2.92 30.53
N ALA A 41 -19.97 2.42 31.66
CA ALA A 41 -19.47 2.82 32.96
C ALA A 41 -18.86 1.60 33.70
N VAL A 42 -17.66 1.75 34.19
CA VAL A 42 -16.97 0.74 35.02
C VAL A 42 -16.99 1.20 36.46
N PHE A 43 -17.61 0.37 37.29
CA PHE A 43 -17.64 0.58 38.73
C PHE A 43 -16.47 -0.12 39.39
N CYS A 44 -15.72 0.63 40.21
CA CYS A 44 -14.60 0.09 40.99
C CYS A 44 -14.90 0.22 42.49
N ASP A 45 -14.73 -0.87 43.20
CA ASP A 45 -14.80 -0.91 44.68
C ASP A 45 -13.47 -1.32 45.26
N LYS A 46 -12.98 -0.52 46.24
CA LYS A 46 -11.71 -0.78 46.93
C LYS A 46 -10.53 -1.07 45.97
N GLY A 47 -10.49 -0.37 44.84
CA GLY A 47 -9.44 -0.54 43.84
C GLY A 47 -9.56 -1.76 42.93
N ARG A 48 -10.71 -2.46 42.97
CA ARG A 48 -11.02 -3.57 42.06
C ARG A 48 -12.20 -3.18 41.17
N MET A 49 -12.08 -3.48 39.89
CA MET A 49 -13.22 -3.36 38.98
C MET A 49 -14.24 -4.44 39.30
N ALA A 50 -15.47 -4.02 39.54
CA ALA A 50 -16.56 -4.88 40.00
C ALA A 50 -17.57 -5.15 38.88
N ASP A 51 -18.17 -4.09 38.31
CA ASP A 51 -19.22 -4.20 37.31
C ASP A 51 -18.99 -3.25 36.13
N VAL A 52 -19.51 -3.65 34.95
CA VAL A 52 -19.56 -2.83 33.74
C VAL A 52 -21.00 -2.64 33.33
N PHE A 53 -21.40 -1.39 33.18
CA PHE A 53 -22.75 -0.99 32.81
C PHE A 53 -22.74 -0.51 31.35
N GLY A 54 -23.59 -1.09 30.53
CA GLY A 54 -23.89 -0.61 29.18
C GLY A 54 -24.85 0.59 29.19
N PRO A 55 -25.31 1.06 28.02
CA PRO A 55 -26.26 2.13 27.90
C PRO A 55 -27.56 1.85 28.70
N GLY A 56 -28.04 2.84 29.43
CA GLY A 56 -29.24 2.72 30.24
C GLY A 56 -29.20 3.54 31.53
N MET A 57 -30.29 3.47 32.30
CA MET A 57 -30.39 4.10 33.61
C MET A 57 -30.45 3.02 34.70
N TYR A 58 -29.52 3.10 35.64
CA TYR A 58 -29.35 2.13 36.72
C TYR A 58 -29.50 2.83 38.06
N LYS A 59 -30.33 2.27 38.92
CA LYS A 59 -30.44 2.73 40.30
C LYS A 59 -29.33 2.04 41.11
N LEU A 60 -28.44 2.80 41.69
CA LEU A 60 -27.36 2.27 42.51
C LEU A 60 -27.93 1.92 43.92
N ASP A 61 -28.50 0.72 43.98
CA ASP A 61 -29.03 0.14 45.20
C ASP A 61 -28.52 -1.30 45.35
N THR A 62 -28.54 -1.84 46.56
CA THR A 62 -28.03 -3.17 46.89
C THR A 62 -28.67 -4.31 46.08
N ASP A 63 -29.89 -4.09 45.59
CA ASP A 63 -30.65 -5.14 44.89
C ASP A 63 -30.42 -5.17 43.37
N THR A 64 -29.75 -4.16 42.79
CA THR A 64 -29.66 -3.97 41.35
C THR A 64 -28.28 -4.37 40.77
N LEU A 65 -27.31 -4.67 41.61
CA LEU A 65 -25.91 -4.91 41.16
C LEU A 65 -25.59 -6.42 41.25
N PRO A 66 -25.51 -7.13 40.08
CA PRO A 66 -25.46 -8.59 40.06
C PRO A 66 -24.16 -9.22 40.62
N VAL A 67 -23.05 -8.51 40.58
CA VAL A 67 -21.75 -9.03 41.13
C VAL A 67 -21.55 -8.57 42.56
N LEU A 68 -22.05 -7.37 42.91
CA LEU A 68 -21.97 -6.83 44.27
C LEU A 68 -22.86 -7.58 45.26
N THR A 69 -23.96 -8.21 44.82
CA THR A 69 -24.78 -9.11 45.62
C THR A 69 -24.07 -10.38 46.03
N ARG A 70 -23.06 -10.84 45.30
CA ARG A 70 -22.21 -12.01 45.67
C ARG A 70 -21.15 -11.68 46.71
N LEU A 71 -20.74 -10.44 46.84
CA LEU A 71 -19.87 -9.97 47.91
C LEU A 71 -20.74 -9.71 49.14
N LEU A 72 -20.97 -10.75 49.95
CA LEU A 72 -21.77 -10.76 51.16
C LEU A 72 -21.44 -9.61 52.17
N SER A 73 -20.40 -8.87 51.98
CA SER A 73 -20.02 -7.67 52.74
C SER A 73 -20.68 -6.38 52.27
N TRP A 74 -21.37 -6.37 51.11
CA TRP A 74 -22.01 -5.18 50.54
C TRP A 74 -23.20 -4.67 51.39
N LYS A 75 -23.92 -5.60 52.02
CA LYS A 75 -25.06 -5.26 52.86
C LYS A 75 -24.68 -4.30 54.01
N TYR A 76 -23.42 -4.31 54.44
CA TYR A 76 -22.87 -3.42 55.47
C TYR A 76 -22.04 -2.27 54.88
N ALA A 77 -21.90 -2.21 53.56
CA ALA A 77 -21.00 -1.30 52.88
C ALA A 77 -21.52 0.16 52.85
N PHE A 78 -22.83 0.37 52.93
CA PHE A 78 -23.41 1.70 52.94
C PHE A 78 -23.38 2.42 54.32
N GLU A 79 -23.01 1.72 55.39
CA GLU A 79 -22.84 2.32 56.72
C GLU A 79 -21.45 2.89 56.97
N LYS A 80 -20.46 2.58 56.10
CA LYS A 80 -19.08 3.11 56.16
C LYS A 80 -18.72 3.77 54.84
N PRO A 81 -17.96 4.87 54.81
CA PRO A 81 -17.55 5.53 53.61
C PRO A 81 -16.59 4.62 52.80
N PHE A 82 -17.10 3.98 51.75
CA PHE A 82 -16.29 3.21 50.83
C PHE A 82 -15.71 4.12 49.73
N LYS A 83 -14.46 3.86 49.39
CA LYS A 83 -13.80 4.50 48.22
C LYS A 83 -14.26 3.80 46.96
N SER A 84 -15.47 4.09 46.51
CA SER A 84 -15.98 3.63 45.23
C SER A 84 -15.66 4.66 44.16
N GLU A 85 -15.33 4.19 42.97
CA GLU A 85 -14.98 5.03 41.82
C GLU A 85 -15.79 4.58 40.61
N ILE A 86 -16.20 5.55 39.80
CA ILE A 86 -16.92 5.29 38.55
C ILE A 86 -16.10 5.90 37.41
N TYR A 87 -15.79 5.07 36.44
CA TYR A 87 -15.09 5.45 35.20
C TYR A 87 -16.08 5.30 34.04
N PHE A 88 -16.29 6.38 33.33
CA PHE A 88 -17.02 6.34 32.08
C PHE A 88 -16.01 6.12 30.92
N ILE A 89 -16.39 5.29 29.97
CA ILE A 89 -15.57 4.94 28.81
C ILE A 89 -16.41 5.21 27.58
N SER A 90 -15.87 5.98 26.65
CA SER A 90 -16.49 6.19 25.35
C SER A 90 -16.27 4.94 24.47
N THR A 91 -17.36 4.31 24.02
CA THR A 91 -17.36 3.15 23.12
C THR A 91 -17.69 3.54 21.69
N ARG A 92 -17.86 4.84 21.44
CA ARG A 92 -18.03 5.39 20.09
C ARG A 92 -16.75 5.17 19.25
N GLN A 93 -16.88 5.34 17.96
CA GLN A 93 -15.75 5.27 17.06
C GLN A 93 -14.98 6.59 17.06
N PHE A 94 -13.68 6.53 17.32
CA PHE A 94 -12.75 7.64 17.16
C PHE A 94 -12.18 7.60 15.76
N THR A 95 -12.44 8.62 14.95
CA THR A 95 -12.10 8.66 13.53
C THR A 95 -11.03 9.71 13.21
N GLY A 96 -10.42 9.60 12.03
CA GLY A 96 -9.48 10.60 11.53
C GLY A 96 -8.13 10.61 12.24
N LEU A 97 -7.78 9.53 12.93
CA LEU A 97 -6.48 9.40 13.58
C LEU A 97 -5.41 9.09 12.53
N LYS A 98 -4.29 9.78 12.61
CA LYS A 98 -3.21 9.67 11.63
C LYS A 98 -2.15 8.68 12.07
N TRP A 99 -1.69 7.86 11.14
CA TRP A 99 -0.53 7.01 11.32
C TRP A 99 0.49 7.26 10.20
N GLY A 100 1.74 6.91 10.42
CA GLY A 100 2.77 7.02 9.42
C GLY A 100 4.07 6.38 9.88
N THR A 101 4.89 5.96 8.92
CA THR A 101 6.21 5.40 9.18
C THR A 101 7.19 6.54 9.45
N ALA A 102 7.67 6.66 10.67
CA ALA A 102 8.70 7.63 11.05
C ALA A 102 10.03 7.33 10.33
N THR A 103 10.38 6.05 10.25
CA THR A 103 11.50 5.52 9.48
C THR A 103 10.97 4.70 8.32
N PRO A 104 11.66 4.71 7.15
CA PRO A 104 11.25 3.90 6.02
C PRO A 104 11.21 2.40 6.38
N VAL A 105 10.19 1.71 5.93
CA VAL A 105 10.07 0.25 6.00
C VAL A 105 10.85 -0.35 4.83
N ILE A 106 11.64 -1.39 5.09
CA ILE A 106 12.40 -2.09 4.05
C ILE A 106 11.55 -3.26 3.57
N VAL A 107 11.23 -3.25 2.29
CA VAL A 107 10.50 -4.34 1.60
C VAL A 107 11.42 -4.97 0.56
N ARG A 108 11.34 -6.28 0.41
CA ARG A 108 12.06 -6.99 -0.65
C ARG A 108 11.22 -6.99 -1.91
N ASP A 109 11.79 -6.43 -2.97
CA ASP A 109 11.21 -6.39 -4.30
C ASP A 109 11.98 -7.34 -5.21
N ALA A 110 11.26 -8.03 -6.11
CA ALA A 110 11.87 -9.01 -7.01
C ALA A 110 12.77 -8.36 -8.05
N ASP A 111 12.41 -7.16 -8.50
CA ASP A 111 13.11 -6.45 -9.60
C ASP A 111 14.16 -5.47 -9.07
N TYR A 112 13.87 -4.80 -7.94
CA TYR A 112 14.70 -3.73 -7.38
C TYR A 112 15.45 -4.13 -6.11
N GLY A 113 15.27 -5.34 -5.60
CA GLY A 113 15.92 -5.84 -4.40
C GLY A 113 15.33 -5.24 -3.11
N ALA A 114 16.14 -4.58 -2.28
CA ALA A 114 15.68 -3.98 -1.03
C ALA A 114 15.22 -2.53 -1.26
N VAL A 115 13.92 -2.29 -1.24
CA VAL A 115 13.31 -0.98 -1.42
C VAL A 115 12.88 -0.40 -0.07
N ARG A 116 13.13 0.89 0.13
CA ARG A 116 12.72 1.64 1.33
C ARG A 116 11.44 2.40 1.04
N LEU A 117 10.35 2.05 1.72
CA LEU A 117 9.05 2.67 1.54
C LEU A 117 8.69 3.55 2.73
N ARG A 118 8.03 4.67 2.46
CA ARG A 118 7.33 5.44 3.47
C ARG A 118 5.85 5.38 3.17
N ALA A 119 5.06 5.17 4.22
CA ALA A 119 3.62 5.14 4.11
C ALA A 119 2.98 5.94 5.24
N TYR A 120 1.86 6.56 4.94
CA TYR A 120 1.01 7.19 5.93
C TYR A 120 -0.45 7.07 5.54
N GLY A 121 -1.32 7.29 6.52
CA GLY A 121 -2.73 7.20 6.30
C GLY A 121 -3.53 7.50 7.55
N THR A 122 -4.78 7.09 7.55
CA THR A 122 -5.71 7.27 8.64
C THR A 122 -6.25 5.95 9.16
N TYR A 123 -6.64 5.96 10.41
CA TYR A 123 -7.33 4.84 11.03
C TYR A 123 -8.41 5.34 11.99
N SER A 124 -9.29 4.44 12.36
CA SER A 124 -10.27 4.66 13.40
C SER A 124 -10.27 3.49 14.37
N PHE A 125 -10.63 3.73 15.62
CA PHE A 125 -10.80 2.67 16.60
C PHE A 125 -11.98 2.93 17.50
N ARG A 126 -12.42 1.88 18.20
CA ARG A 126 -13.41 1.94 19.29
C ARG A 126 -13.04 0.99 20.41
N VAL A 127 -13.47 1.29 21.60
CA VAL A 127 -13.38 0.38 22.74
C VAL A 127 -14.55 -0.60 22.66
N THR A 128 -14.25 -1.90 22.56
CA THR A 128 -15.24 -2.98 22.49
C THR A 128 -15.39 -3.69 23.82
N ASP A 129 -14.33 -3.78 24.61
CA ASP A 129 -14.35 -4.34 25.96
C ASP A 129 -13.83 -3.31 26.96
N PRO A 130 -14.73 -2.55 27.62
CA PRO A 130 -14.35 -1.54 28.60
C PRO A 130 -13.60 -2.08 29.81
N TYR A 131 -13.87 -3.33 30.23
CA TYR A 131 -13.18 -3.96 31.35
C TYR A 131 -11.72 -4.25 31.04
N VAL A 132 -11.48 -4.91 29.90
CA VAL A 132 -10.14 -5.23 29.44
C VAL A 132 -9.35 -3.95 29.15
N PHE A 133 -9.98 -2.98 28.50
CA PHE A 133 -9.35 -1.69 28.20
C PHE A 133 -8.87 -0.96 29.45
N MET A 134 -9.71 -0.89 30.48
CA MET A 134 -9.34 -0.28 31.76
C MET A 134 -8.22 -1.04 32.44
N LYS A 135 -8.27 -2.37 32.42
CA LYS A 135 -7.28 -3.22 33.07
C LYS A 135 -5.89 -3.13 32.44
N GLU A 136 -5.83 -3.18 31.12
CA GLU A 136 -4.57 -3.32 30.37
C GLU A 136 -3.94 -1.95 30.00
N LEU A 137 -4.76 -0.93 29.74
CA LEU A 137 -4.27 0.36 29.22
C LEU A 137 -4.49 1.54 30.15
N SER A 138 -5.73 1.80 30.53
CA SER A 138 -6.05 3.02 31.28
C SER A 138 -5.60 2.95 32.74
N GLY A 139 -5.74 1.79 33.36
CA GLY A 139 -5.48 1.63 34.79
C GLY A 139 -6.31 2.57 35.63
N ALA A 140 -5.72 3.13 36.69
CA ALA A 140 -6.38 4.03 37.63
C ALA A 140 -6.28 5.52 37.26
N ARG A 141 -5.99 5.85 35.99
CA ARG A 141 -5.92 7.25 35.54
C ARG A 141 -7.28 7.92 35.63
N SER A 142 -7.30 9.19 36.03
CA SER A 142 -8.54 9.96 36.12
C SER A 142 -9.08 10.40 34.76
N SER A 143 -8.24 10.46 33.76
CA SER A 143 -8.58 10.74 32.35
C SER A 143 -7.65 9.99 31.42
N PHE A 144 -8.16 9.61 30.27
CA PHE A 144 -7.44 8.98 29.20
C PHE A 144 -7.98 9.52 27.88
N VAL A 145 -7.11 10.01 27.04
CA VAL A 145 -7.46 10.61 25.75
C VAL A 145 -6.89 9.80 24.59
N THR A 146 -7.37 10.04 23.38
CA THR A 146 -6.91 9.35 22.18
C THR A 146 -5.40 9.43 21.99
N GLN A 147 -4.78 10.54 22.39
CA GLN A 147 -3.33 10.72 22.27
C GLN A 147 -2.54 9.71 23.12
N ASP A 148 -3.07 9.32 24.29
CA ASP A 148 -2.40 8.36 25.20
C ASP A 148 -2.22 6.97 24.58
N ILE A 149 -3.13 6.59 23.66
CA ILE A 149 -3.09 5.29 22.97
C ILE A 149 -2.45 5.39 21.57
N THR A 150 -2.45 6.57 20.96
CA THR A 150 -2.00 6.77 19.57
C THR A 150 -0.57 6.31 19.36
N ASP A 151 0.36 6.58 20.27
CA ASP A 151 1.75 6.19 20.12
C ASP A 151 1.94 4.67 20.17
N HIS A 152 1.17 4.00 21.05
CA HIS A 152 1.16 2.55 21.11
C HIS A 152 0.57 1.94 19.83
N LEU A 153 -0.57 2.44 19.35
CA LEU A 153 -1.19 2.00 18.11
C LEU A 153 -0.28 2.24 16.91
N ARG A 154 0.38 3.40 16.84
CA ARG A 154 1.33 3.72 15.76
C ARG A 154 2.46 2.70 15.68
N SER A 155 3.05 2.35 16.82
CA SER A 155 4.12 1.33 16.88
C SER A 155 3.64 -0.02 16.39
N LEU A 156 2.46 -0.46 16.81
CA LEU A 156 1.86 -1.72 16.35
C LEU A 156 1.54 -1.69 14.85
N ILE A 157 0.99 -0.59 14.35
CA ILE A 157 0.68 -0.40 12.93
C ILE A 157 1.95 -0.56 12.08
N VAL A 158 3.04 0.13 12.44
CA VAL A 158 4.30 0.06 11.68
C VAL A 158 4.86 -1.36 11.66
N THR A 159 4.80 -2.07 12.79
CA THR A 159 5.24 -3.47 12.86
C THR A 159 4.40 -4.38 11.98
N MET A 160 3.07 -4.32 12.10
CA MET A 160 2.16 -5.15 11.29
C MET A 160 2.20 -4.81 9.81
N LEU A 161 2.42 -3.54 9.48
CA LEU A 161 2.63 -3.10 8.11
C LEU A 161 3.91 -3.72 7.51
N SER A 162 5.00 -3.73 8.28
CA SER A 162 6.26 -4.34 7.83
C SER A 162 6.10 -5.84 7.57
N ASP A 163 5.40 -6.52 8.46
CA ASP A 163 5.11 -7.95 8.32
C ASP A 163 4.21 -8.21 7.09
N ALA A 164 3.10 -7.47 6.97
CA ALA A 164 2.17 -7.63 5.85
C ALA A 164 2.80 -7.32 4.48
N LEU A 165 3.63 -6.28 4.39
CA LEU A 165 4.36 -5.96 3.17
C LEU A 165 5.42 -7.01 2.83
N GLY A 166 6.08 -7.58 3.86
CA GLY A 166 7.06 -8.65 3.68
C GLY A 166 6.44 -9.96 3.19
N GLU A 167 5.21 -10.25 3.63
CA GLU A 167 4.47 -11.47 3.27
C GLU A 167 3.68 -11.35 1.96
N SER A 168 3.25 -10.15 1.59
CA SER A 168 2.40 -9.91 0.42
C SER A 168 3.04 -10.33 -0.90
N GLY A 169 4.36 -10.25 -1.01
CA GLY A 169 5.09 -10.50 -2.27
C GLY A 169 4.72 -9.53 -3.40
N VAL A 170 3.96 -8.48 -3.10
CA VAL A 170 3.55 -7.47 -4.08
C VAL A 170 4.75 -6.58 -4.40
N PRO A 171 5.13 -6.42 -5.69
CA PRO A 171 6.17 -5.50 -6.09
C PRO A 171 5.93 -4.08 -5.60
N ALA A 172 7.00 -3.35 -5.24
CA ALA A 172 6.89 -2.01 -4.68
C ALA A 172 6.12 -1.03 -5.58
N LEU A 173 6.20 -1.22 -6.90
CA LEU A 173 5.50 -0.41 -7.89
C LEU A 173 3.99 -0.70 -7.94
N ASP A 174 3.62 -1.96 -7.72
CA ASP A 174 2.23 -2.40 -7.76
C ASP A 174 1.50 -2.18 -6.43
N LEU A 175 2.22 -1.77 -5.38
CA LEU A 175 1.63 -1.48 -4.08
C LEU A 175 0.52 -0.44 -4.17
N SER A 176 0.67 0.58 -5.03
CA SER A 176 -0.34 1.63 -5.21
C SER A 176 -1.69 1.09 -5.72
N ALA A 177 -1.66 0.01 -6.49
CA ALA A 177 -2.86 -0.66 -7.01
C ALA A 177 -3.49 -1.61 -5.97
N ASN A 178 -2.70 -2.11 -5.01
CA ASN A 178 -3.10 -3.14 -4.03
C ASN A 178 -3.22 -2.61 -2.59
N LEU A 179 -3.29 -1.28 -2.40
CA LEU A 179 -3.31 -0.65 -1.06
C LEU A 179 -4.51 -1.09 -0.21
N VAL A 180 -5.64 -1.40 -0.82
CA VAL A 180 -6.84 -1.85 -0.10
C VAL A 180 -6.61 -3.24 0.47
N GLU A 181 -6.10 -4.17 -0.33
CA GLU A 181 -5.84 -5.56 0.08
C GLU A 181 -4.78 -5.64 1.17
N VAL A 182 -3.69 -4.88 1.00
CA VAL A 182 -2.64 -4.76 2.03
C VAL A 182 -3.22 -4.13 3.30
N GLY A 183 -4.05 -3.10 3.17
CA GLY A 183 -4.74 -2.45 4.28
C GLY A 183 -5.62 -3.41 5.08
N ASP A 184 -6.40 -4.23 4.40
CA ASP A 184 -7.26 -5.24 5.03
C ASP A 184 -6.45 -6.32 5.74
N SER A 185 -5.33 -6.76 5.17
CA SER A 185 -4.41 -7.71 5.80
C SER A 185 -3.81 -7.14 7.10
N VAL A 186 -3.31 -5.90 7.04
CA VAL A 186 -2.79 -5.17 8.21
C VAL A 186 -3.88 -5.00 9.27
N LYS A 187 -5.08 -4.57 8.88
CA LYS A 187 -6.23 -4.41 9.77
C LYS A 187 -6.57 -5.71 10.50
N ASN A 188 -6.69 -6.82 9.78
CA ASN A 188 -7.02 -8.13 10.35
C ASN A 188 -5.95 -8.61 11.36
N SER A 189 -4.69 -8.35 11.08
CA SER A 189 -3.57 -8.69 11.98
C SER A 189 -3.56 -7.80 13.23
N LEU A 190 -3.86 -6.51 13.07
CA LEU A 190 -4.01 -5.55 14.17
C LEU A 190 -5.20 -5.88 15.06
N ASP A 191 -6.37 -6.20 14.51
CA ASP A 191 -7.58 -6.50 15.27
C ASP A 191 -7.36 -7.70 16.22
N LYS A 192 -6.65 -8.73 15.80
CA LYS A 192 -6.30 -9.87 16.66
C LYS A 192 -5.46 -9.46 17.87
N ARG A 193 -4.51 -8.53 17.69
CA ARG A 193 -3.66 -8.03 18.78
C ARG A 193 -4.41 -7.04 19.67
N LEU A 194 -5.20 -6.17 19.07
CA LEU A 194 -5.93 -5.13 19.79
C LEU A 194 -7.10 -5.69 20.61
N ALA A 195 -7.66 -6.82 20.22
CA ALA A 195 -8.66 -7.53 21.01
C ALA A 195 -8.17 -7.86 22.42
N SER A 196 -6.87 -8.15 22.60
CA SER A 196 -6.28 -8.43 23.93
C SER A 196 -6.26 -7.22 24.86
N ILE A 197 -6.44 -6.01 24.34
CA ILE A 197 -6.53 -4.76 25.10
C ILE A 197 -7.90 -4.12 25.02
N GLY A 198 -8.92 -4.86 24.54
CA GLY A 198 -10.30 -4.41 24.48
C GLY A 198 -10.60 -3.35 23.42
N VAL A 199 -9.78 -3.26 22.36
CA VAL A 199 -9.89 -2.29 21.27
C VAL A 199 -10.11 -2.99 19.94
N GLN A 200 -10.88 -2.38 19.05
CA GLN A 200 -11.10 -2.82 17.68
C GLN A 200 -10.86 -1.67 16.72
N LEU A 201 -10.22 -1.94 15.58
CA LEU A 201 -10.13 -0.98 14.48
C LEU A 201 -11.47 -0.94 13.71
N GLY A 202 -11.93 0.26 13.41
CA GLY A 202 -13.01 0.48 12.45
C GLY A 202 -12.48 0.44 11.03
N ASP A 203 -11.87 1.55 10.61
CA ASP A 203 -11.23 1.70 9.31
C ASP A 203 -9.71 1.73 9.47
N PHE A 204 -9.01 1.22 8.47
CA PHE A 204 -7.58 1.39 8.27
C PHE A 204 -7.33 1.69 6.80
N ARG A 205 -6.77 2.85 6.50
CA ARG A 205 -6.59 3.31 5.12
C ARG A 205 -5.19 3.87 4.90
N PHE A 206 -4.63 3.56 3.75
CA PHE A 206 -3.48 4.26 3.21
C PHE A 206 -3.93 5.53 2.52
N GLU A 207 -3.27 6.65 2.77
CA GLU A 207 -3.41 7.88 2.00
C GLU A 207 -2.32 8.00 0.95
N SER A 208 -1.10 7.57 1.28
CA SER A 208 0.02 7.59 0.36
C SER A 208 1.08 6.57 0.74
N VAL A 209 1.73 6.03 -0.29
CA VAL A 209 2.97 5.28 -0.20
C VAL A 209 3.98 5.97 -1.09
N SER A 210 5.14 6.33 -0.54
CA SER A 210 6.20 7.03 -1.25
C SER A 210 7.43 6.15 -1.39
N LEU A 211 7.97 6.14 -2.58
CA LEU A 211 9.23 5.47 -2.94
C LEU A 211 10.43 6.38 -2.60
N PRO A 212 11.65 5.83 -2.53
CA PRO A 212 12.87 6.65 -2.47
C PRO A 212 13.00 7.53 -3.70
N PRO A 213 13.49 8.77 -3.56
CA PRO A 213 13.65 9.70 -4.70
C PRO A 213 14.52 9.17 -5.84
N GLU A 214 15.47 8.28 -5.52
CA GLU A 214 16.35 7.63 -6.51
C GLU A 214 15.55 6.67 -7.39
N LEU A 215 14.62 5.91 -6.79
CA LEU A 215 13.77 4.98 -7.51
C LEU A 215 12.70 5.72 -8.33
N GLU A 216 12.12 6.78 -7.79
CA GLU A 216 11.18 7.65 -8.53
C GLU A 216 11.84 8.21 -9.79
N LYS A 217 13.08 8.74 -9.68
CA LYS A 217 13.83 9.22 -10.84
C LYS A 217 14.12 8.13 -11.86
N ALA A 218 14.51 6.94 -11.42
CA ALA A 218 14.76 5.81 -12.31
C ALA A 218 13.48 5.36 -13.04
N LEU A 219 12.33 5.43 -12.37
CA LEU A 219 11.03 5.14 -12.98
C LEU A 219 10.63 6.19 -14.02
N ASP A 220 10.80 7.47 -13.70
CA ASP A 220 10.53 8.56 -14.63
C ASP A 220 11.42 8.46 -15.88
N GLU A 221 12.68 8.09 -15.70
CA GLU A 221 13.61 7.89 -16.82
C GLU A 221 13.23 6.67 -17.66
N ASN A 222 12.87 5.55 -17.05
CA ASN A 222 12.35 4.37 -17.73
C ASN A 222 11.03 4.65 -18.47
N ALA A 223 10.11 5.39 -17.84
CA ALA A 223 8.87 5.81 -18.49
C ALA A 223 9.15 6.70 -19.70
N ARG A 224 10.09 7.64 -19.57
CA ARG A 224 10.55 8.49 -20.66
C ARG A 224 11.18 7.67 -21.80
N LEU A 225 12.04 6.71 -21.49
CA LEU A 225 12.66 5.81 -22.48
C LEU A 225 11.61 4.92 -23.17
N ASN A 226 10.62 4.43 -22.45
CA ASN A 226 9.54 3.63 -23.02
C ASN A 226 8.63 4.46 -23.94
N MET A 227 8.33 5.71 -23.58
CA MET A 227 7.62 6.65 -24.47
C MET A 227 8.42 6.93 -25.75
N MET A 228 9.75 7.00 -25.64
CA MET A 228 10.65 7.21 -26.77
C MET A 228 10.75 5.99 -27.68
N ARG A 229 10.71 4.77 -27.14
CA ARG A 229 10.75 3.52 -27.92
C ARG A 229 9.61 3.39 -28.91
N GLY A 230 8.41 3.91 -28.58
CA GLY A 230 7.26 3.94 -29.49
C GLY A 230 7.38 4.97 -30.62
N ASN A 231 8.24 5.98 -30.49
CA ASN A 231 8.36 7.11 -31.41
C ASN A 231 9.81 7.46 -31.77
N ILE A 232 10.69 6.47 -31.81
CA ILE A 232 12.12 6.67 -32.04
C ILE A 232 12.40 7.43 -33.34
N ASP A 233 11.61 7.16 -34.40
CA ASP A 233 11.76 7.81 -35.69
C ASP A 233 11.38 9.31 -35.64
N VAL A 234 10.36 9.67 -34.88
CA VAL A 234 9.93 11.05 -34.69
C VAL A 234 10.94 11.80 -33.83
N TYR A 235 11.50 11.14 -32.81
CA TYR A 235 12.45 11.75 -31.90
C TYR A 235 13.83 11.97 -32.55
N THR A 236 14.29 11.02 -33.38
CA THR A 236 15.50 11.21 -34.21
C THR A 236 15.34 12.33 -35.21
N GLN A 237 14.18 12.48 -35.82
CA GLN A 237 13.90 13.62 -36.71
C GLN A 237 13.87 14.97 -35.96
N MET A 238 13.28 15.02 -34.76
CA MET A 238 13.27 16.23 -33.92
C MET A 238 14.70 16.57 -33.45
N ALA A 239 15.46 15.60 -32.96
CA ALA A 239 16.83 15.80 -32.52
C ALA A 239 17.75 16.26 -33.67
N GLN A 240 17.54 15.73 -34.89
CA GLN A 240 18.22 16.19 -36.09
C GLN A 240 17.83 17.61 -36.48
N ALA A 241 16.55 17.96 -36.39
CA ALA A 241 16.07 19.32 -36.66
C ALA A 241 16.60 20.33 -35.64
N ASP A 242 16.67 19.96 -34.36
CA ASP A 242 17.22 20.82 -33.32
C ASP A 242 18.74 20.97 -33.45
N ALA A 243 19.47 19.92 -33.78
CA ALA A 243 20.90 19.99 -34.08
C ALA A 243 21.19 20.85 -35.30
N MET A 244 20.36 20.80 -36.34
CA MET A 244 20.47 21.67 -37.51
C MET A 244 20.18 23.14 -37.14
N LYS A 245 19.21 23.37 -36.28
CA LYS A 245 18.81 24.71 -35.81
C LYS A 245 19.91 25.36 -34.94
N GLU A 246 20.57 24.54 -34.09
CA GLU A 246 21.70 24.97 -33.25
C GLU A 246 22.95 25.22 -34.10
N ALA A 247 23.23 24.34 -35.10
CA ALA A 247 24.32 24.55 -36.06
C ALA A 247 24.10 25.77 -36.93
N ALA A 248 22.87 26.12 -37.31
CA ALA A 248 22.52 27.29 -38.05
C ALA A 248 22.68 28.59 -37.23
N LYS A 249 22.50 28.55 -35.91
CA LYS A 249 22.74 29.66 -34.99
C LYS A 249 24.22 29.98 -34.80
N ASN A 250 25.09 28.99 -34.95
CA ASN A 250 26.54 29.11 -34.77
C ASN A 250 27.31 29.32 -36.08
N ALA A 251 26.71 29.83 -37.11
CA ALA A 251 27.31 30.08 -38.44
C ALA A 251 28.43 31.14 -38.45
N GLY A 252 28.92 31.62 -37.30
CA GLY A 252 29.91 32.68 -37.17
C GLY A 252 31.34 32.30 -36.73
N GLY A 253 31.67 31.02 -36.55
CA GLY A 253 32.99 30.61 -36.06
C GLY A 253 33.66 29.55 -36.95
N GLY A 254 34.87 29.80 -37.45
CA GLY A 254 35.67 29.10 -38.46
C GLY A 254 35.99 27.61 -38.25
N VAL A 255 35.30 26.91 -37.35
CA VAL A 255 35.35 25.45 -37.15
C VAL A 255 34.22 24.74 -37.90
N GLY A 256 33.17 25.46 -38.27
CA GLY A 256 31.96 24.91 -38.95
C GLY A 256 32.21 24.47 -40.39
N SER A 257 33.21 25.00 -41.08
CA SER A 257 33.46 24.67 -42.49
C SER A 257 34.17 23.32 -42.69
N MET A 258 34.99 22.90 -41.73
CA MET A 258 35.73 21.62 -41.84
C MET A 258 34.96 20.42 -41.36
N MET A 259 34.01 20.62 -40.41
CA MET A 259 33.12 19.57 -39.92
C MET A 259 31.90 19.38 -40.84
N GLY A 260 31.51 20.44 -41.57
CA GLY A 260 30.44 20.40 -42.58
C GLY A 260 30.78 19.58 -43.82
N ALA A 261 32.05 19.51 -44.23
CA ALA A 261 32.48 18.75 -45.39
C ALA A 261 32.56 17.24 -45.10
N GLY A 262 32.91 16.84 -43.87
CA GLY A 262 32.99 15.40 -43.50
C GLY A 262 31.66 14.76 -43.18
N LEU A 263 30.76 15.50 -42.47
CA LEU A 263 29.43 15.03 -42.15
C LEU A 263 28.43 15.16 -43.30
N GLY A 264 28.63 16.17 -44.17
CA GLY A 264 27.76 16.39 -45.32
C GLY A 264 27.83 15.27 -46.37
N MET A 265 28.98 14.62 -46.54
CA MET A 265 29.14 13.54 -47.50
C MET A 265 28.56 12.19 -47.01
N GLY A 266 28.60 11.93 -45.69
CA GLY A 266 27.99 10.74 -45.09
C GLY A 266 26.47 10.87 -44.92
N MET A 267 25.97 12.04 -44.56
CA MET A 267 24.54 12.30 -44.39
C MET A 267 23.80 12.56 -45.70
N GLY A 268 24.50 13.14 -46.72
CA GLY A 268 23.93 13.35 -48.04
C GLY A 268 23.51 12.06 -48.74
N MET A 269 24.24 10.98 -48.54
CA MET A 269 23.91 9.68 -49.12
C MET A 269 22.72 9.02 -48.42
N HIS A 270 22.52 9.24 -47.10
CA HIS A 270 21.34 8.76 -46.38
C HIS A 270 20.10 9.63 -46.64
N MET A 271 20.28 10.95 -46.82
CA MET A 271 19.19 11.88 -47.09
C MET A 271 18.66 11.80 -48.51
N ALA A 272 19.52 11.52 -49.51
CA ALA A 272 19.07 11.26 -50.87
C ALA A 272 18.20 9.99 -50.98
N ASN A 273 18.37 9.03 -50.08
CA ASN A 273 17.48 7.88 -49.99
C ASN A 273 16.16 8.15 -49.20
N ALA A 274 16.12 9.19 -48.36
CA ALA A 274 14.94 9.52 -47.56
C ALA A 274 14.00 10.50 -48.27
N PHE A 275 14.48 11.35 -49.19
CA PHE A 275 13.68 12.35 -49.89
C PHE A 275 13.52 12.10 -51.38
N GLY A 276 14.11 11.00 -51.91
CA GLY A 276 13.89 10.56 -53.28
C GLY A 276 12.47 10.01 -53.43
N THR A 277 11.65 10.80 -54.08
CA THR A 277 10.33 10.42 -54.63
C THR A 277 10.30 8.97 -55.11
N GLN A 278 9.35 8.22 -54.61
CA GLN A 278 9.04 6.87 -55.08
C GLN A 278 8.81 6.84 -56.60
N PRO A 279 9.33 5.83 -57.29
CA PRO A 279 8.50 5.07 -58.14
C PRO A 279 8.28 3.66 -57.54
N LYS A 280 7.03 3.34 -57.37
CA LYS A 280 6.55 1.96 -57.27
C LYS A 280 7.37 1.07 -58.22
N LYS A 281 8.12 0.13 -57.69
CA LYS A 281 8.50 -1.05 -58.40
C LYS A 281 8.13 -2.25 -57.56
N GLU A 282 7.01 -2.82 -57.91
CA GLU A 282 6.66 -4.16 -57.51
C GLU A 282 7.80 -5.08 -57.95
N THR A 283 8.57 -5.58 -56.99
CA THR A 283 9.32 -6.80 -57.17
C THR A 283 8.69 -7.86 -56.30
N ARG A 284 7.89 -8.69 -56.95
CA ARG A 284 7.54 -10.03 -56.50
C ARG A 284 8.82 -10.78 -56.16
N GLY A 285 9.18 -10.78 -54.89
CA GLY A 285 10.13 -11.67 -54.32
C GLY A 285 9.42 -12.44 -53.23
N GLY A 286 9.17 -13.74 -53.48
CA GLY A 286 8.48 -14.63 -52.55
C GLY A 286 9.20 -14.65 -51.19
N GLY A 287 8.73 -13.90 -50.24
CA GLY A 287 9.16 -13.94 -48.85
C GLY A 287 8.72 -15.27 -48.26
N ALA A 288 9.68 -16.06 -47.77
CA ALA A 288 9.39 -17.25 -47.01
C ALA A 288 8.95 -16.81 -45.59
N PHE A 289 7.94 -17.47 -45.05
CA PHE A 289 7.49 -17.24 -43.67
C PHE A 289 7.88 -18.44 -42.81
N CYS A 290 8.22 -18.18 -41.56
CA CYS A 290 8.53 -19.22 -40.60
C CYS A 290 7.26 -20.06 -40.32
N PRO A 291 7.29 -21.38 -40.51
CA PRO A 291 6.11 -22.23 -40.29
C PRO A 291 5.72 -22.36 -38.79
N ALA A 292 6.58 -21.90 -37.88
CA ALA A 292 6.32 -22.00 -36.46
C ALA A 292 5.77 -20.72 -35.83
N CYS A 293 6.21 -19.52 -36.27
CA CYS A 293 5.82 -18.25 -35.66
C CYS A 293 5.27 -17.23 -36.68
N GLY A 294 5.24 -17.54 -37.97
CA GLY A 294 4.70 -16.65 -39.01
C GLY A 294 5.60 -15.46 -39.35
N ALA A 295 6.75 -15.29 -38.74
CA ALA A 295 7.66 -14.18 -39.03
C ALA A 295 8.25 -14.30 -40.48
N ALA A 296 8.42 -13.17 -41.17
CA ALA A 296 9.05 -13.10 -42.47
C ALA A 296 10.56 -13.44 -42.33
N VAL A 297 11.02 -14.38 -43.15
CA VAL A 297 12.41 -14.84 -43.09
C VAL A 297 13.07 -14.74 -44.47
N SER A 298 14.36 -14.47 -44.47
CA SER A 298 15.11 -14.42 -45.73
C SER A 298 15.08 -15.78 -46.45
N PRO A 299 15.03 -15.84 -47.78
CA PRO A 299 14.90 -17.09 -48.54
C PRO A 299 16.00 -18.14 -48.26
N ASN A 300 17.13 -17.72 -47.73
CA ASN A 300 18.30 -18.59 -47.43
C ASN A 300 18.60 -18.68 -45.93
N ALA A 301 17.68 -18.22 -45.05
CA ALA A 301 17.89 -18.29 -43.60
C ALA A 301 17.88 -19.74 -43.14
N LYS A 302 18.91 -20.13 -42.38
CA LYS A 302 19.02 -21.46 -41.76
C LYS A 302 18.18 -21.59 -40.50
N PHE A 303 17.95 -20.48 -39.80
CA PHE A 303 17.15 -20.38 -38.55
C PHE A 303 16.26 -19.15 -38.60
N CYS A 304 15.13 -19.24 -37.95
CA CYS A 304 14.25 -18.07 -37.77
C CYS A 304 14.85 -17.11 -36.73
N PRO A 305 15.05 -15.80 -37.04
CA PRO A 305 15.62 -14.85 -36.10
C PRO A 305 14.69 -14.56 -34.89
N GLU A 306 13.37 -14.76 -35.06
CA GLU A 306 12.38 -14.46 -34.00
C GLU A 306 12.19 -15.63 -33.01
N CYS A 307 12.13 -16.87 -33.52
CA CYS A 307 11.82 -18.02 -32.65
C CYS A 307 12.96 -19.09 -32.60
N GLY A 308 14.07 -18.86 -33.27
CA GLY A 308 15.23 -19.77 -33.27
C GLY A 308 15.01 -21.13 -33.98
N LYS A 309 13.81 -21.39 -34.55
CA LYS A 309 13.52 -22.67 -35.18
C LYS A 309 14.33 -22.85 -36.48
N SER A 310 14.89 -24.05 -36.66
CA SER A 310 15.59 -24.40 -37.90
C SER A 310 14.61 -24.43 -39.09
N LEU A 311 15.00 -23.77 -40.17
CA LEU A 311 14.24 -23.68 -41.43
C LEU A 311 14.80 -24.63 -42.49
N LEU A 312 15.83 -25.41 -42.15
CA LEU A 312 16.42 -26.41 -43.03
C LEU A 312 15.47 -27.62 -43.14
N ARG A 313 15.30 -28.11 -44.38
CA ARG A 313 14.60 -29.38 -44.64
C ARG A 313 15.62 -30.54 -44.63
N ALA A 314 15.21 -31.69 -44.14
CA ALA A 314 16.01 -32.87 -44.23
C ALA A 314 15.67 -33.62 -45.52
N CYS A 315 16.69 -34.17 -46.16
CA CYS A 315 16.50 -35.04 -47.34
C CYS A 315 15.76 -36.31 -46.94
N PRO A 316 14.65 -36.68 -47.61
CA PRO A 316 13.89 -37.87 -47.25
C PRO A 316 14.66 -39.20 -47.51
N ALA A 317 15.70 -39.19 -48.38
CA ALA A 317 16.45 -40.38 -48.70
C ALA A 317 17.70 -40.58 -47.82
N CYS A 318 18.44 -39.50 -47.45
CA CYS A 318 19.71 -39.61 -46.73
C CYS A 318 19.76 -38.76 -45.44
N GLY A 319 18.72 -37.99 -45.12
CA GLY A 319 18.65 -37.17 -43.89
C GLY A 319 19.53 -35.90 -43.92
N ALA A 320 20.26 -35.61 -44.99
CA ALA A 320 21.13 -34.44 -45.09
C ALA A 320 20.30 -33.14 -45.02
N ALA A 321 20.84 -32.10 -44.36
CA ALA A 321 20.20 -30.79 -44.23
C ALA A 321 20.22 -30.05 -45.58
N LEU A 322 19.05 -29.62 -46.03
CA LEU A 322 18.81 -28.98 -47.31
C LEU A 322 18.41 -27.53 -47.15
N SER A 323 18.86 -26.68 -48.07
CA SER A 323 18.34 -25.31 -48.15
C SER A 323 16.88 -25.30 -48.59
N ALA A 324 16.10 -24.29 -48.22
CA ALA A 324 14.68 -24.20 -48.47
C ALA A 324 14.27 -24.33 -49.94
N ASN A 325 15.17 -23.96 -50.88
CA ASN A 325 14.98 -23.95 -52.33
C ASN A 325 15.79 -25.01 -53.08
N ALA A 326 16.35 -26.00 -52.39
CA ALA A 326 17.11 -27.05 -53.05
C ALA A 326 16.21 -27.92 -53.92
N LYS A 327 16.55 -28.08 -55.19
CA LYS A 327 15.82 -28.95 -56.11
C LYS A 327 16.39 -30.39 -56.15
N PHE A 328 17.61 -30.57 -55.67
CA PHE A 328 18.29 -31.85 -55.56
C PHE A 328 19.11 -31.90 -54.27
N CYS A 329 19.25 -33.07 -53.68
CA CYS A 329 20.11 -33.25 -52.50
C CYS A 329 21.58 -33.29 -52.97
N PRO A 330 22.48 -32.45 -52.39
CA PRO A 330 23.90 -32.45 -52.79
C PRO A 330 24.66 -33.71 -52.34
N GLU A 331 24.16 -34.43 -51.35
CA GLU A 331 24.84 -35.61 -50.82
C GLU A 331 24.44 -36.92 -51.55
N CYS A 332 23.16 -37.08 -51.92
CA CYS A 332 22.67 -38.32 -52.48
C CYS A 332 22.02 -38.15 -53.86
N GLY A 333 22.00 -36.95 -54.43
CA GLY A 333 21.40 -36.68 -55.72
C GLY A 333 19.90 -36.82 -55.86
N GLN A 334 19.19 -37.13 -54.76
CA GLN A 334 17.73 -37.27 -54.75
C GLN A 334 17.06 -35.97 -55.19
N LYS A 335 16.13 -36.06 -56.12
CA LYS A 335 15.27 -34.95 -56.52
C LYS A 335 14.25 -34.67 -55.42
N LEU A 336 14.11 -33.40 -55.04
CA LEU A 336 13.30 -32.96 -53.91
C LEU A 336 12.01 -32.28 -54.35
#